data_ce511f934fcd0420d2c9efc59c6ec748
#
_entry.id   ce511f934fcd0420d2c9efc59c6ec748
#
_cell.length_a   1.000
_cell.length_b   1.000
_cell.length_c   1.000
_cell.angle_alpha   90.00
_cell.angle_beta   90.00
_cell.angle_gamma   90.00
#
_symmetry.space_group_name_H-M   'P 1'
#
loop_
_entity.id
_entity.type
_entity.pdbx_description
1 polymer ?
#
loop_
_entity_poly.entity_id
_entity_poly.type
_entity_poly.pdbx_seq_one_letter_code
_entity_poly.pdbx_strand_id
1 'polypeptide(L)'
;PSSDAMETLGEKTKARTVMQEAGVPVVPGTTDPVDDPDEVRQLGEEYGYPIAIKAEGGGGGRGMKIVRSEAEVEDALESAKREGEAYFDNDSVYVEKYLEAPKHIEVQVLADEHGNVRHLGERDCSLQRRHQKVIEEAPSPALDAELREEIGEAARQGVREAGYTNAGTVEFLVEDGEFYFMEVNTRIQVEHTVTEEVTGIDIVRWQLRVAAGEELAFAQDDVEIEGHAVEYRINAENPAEDFGPTPGPLETYKPPSSIGVRLDHAVAQGDEIGGDYDSMIAKLVVTGEDRDHCLDRSKRALDHFTVEGVHTTIPFHLLMLDDETFVGGDHTTKYLDQELDDEALDAAVERWGADAVGGDTPSASTDEIAVEVDGKRFDVVVEDGLPRTPRGGDASGRSGGGSSGGGSSGSAPADVAASGAITAEMQGTVLSVAVEPGDEVAAGDGVCVLEAMKMENDVVASTDGTVASVPVAEGDSVDMGDTLVVLEE
;
A
#
# COMPACT_ATOMS: atom_id res chain seq x y z
N PRO A 1 -11.46 -16.38 16.19
CA PRO A 1 -12.46 -17.13 15.42
C PRO A 1 -12.14 -18.60 15.35
N SER A 2 -13.16 -19.44 15.06
CA SER A 2 -12.95 -20.85 14.79
C SER A 2 -12.27 -21.09 13.43
N SER A 3 -11.59 -22.24 13.27
CA SER A 3 -11.02 -22.62 11.98
C SER A 3 -12.08 -22.68 10.86
N ASP A 4 -13.26 -23.20 11.18
CA ASP A 4 -14.36 -23.36 10.22
C ASP A 4 -14.88 -21.98 9.74
N ALA A 5 -15.04 -21.01 10.65
CA ALA A 5 -15.44 -19.65 10.29
C ALA A 5 -14.36 -18.94 9.45
N MET A 6 -13.07 -19.14 9.79
CA MET A 6 -11.96 -18.59 9.02
C MET A 6 -11.87 -19.21 7.61
N GLU A 7 -12.03 -20.53 7.49
CA GLU A 7 -12.05 -21.21 6.19
C GLU A 7 -13.25 -20.75 5.34
N THR A 8 -14.43 -20.65 5.95
CA THR A 8 -15.67 -20.24 5.27
C THR A 8 -15.56 -18.81 4.74
N LEU A 9 -15.08 -17.86 5.56
CA LEU A 9 -14.99 -16.45 5.18
C LEU A 9 -13.70 -16.11 4.41
N GLY A 10 -12.65 -16.92 4.54
CA GLY A 10 -11.39 -16.73 3.82
C GLY A 10 -11.46 -17.23 2.37
N GLU A 11 -12.37 -18.14 2.04
CA GLU A 11 -12.57 -18.60 0.66
C GLU A 11 -13.66 -17.74 -0.01
N LYS A 12 -13.27 -17.00 -1.06
CA LYS A 12 -14.15 -15.99 -1.71
C LYS A 12 -15.53 -16.54 -2.12
N THR A 13 -15.58 -17.75 -2.70
CA THR A 13 -16.83 -18.35 -3.15
C THR A 13 -17.74 -18.75 -1.98
N LYS A 14 -17.17 -19.31 -0.92
CA LYS A 14 -17.93 -19.68 0.29
C LYS A 14 -18.43 -18.44 1.02
N ALA A 15 -17.55 -17.43 1.20
CA ALA A 15 -17.91 -16.17 1.81
C ALA A 15 -19.07 -15.49 1.07
N ARG A 16 -19.00 -15.42 -0.26
CA ARG A 16 -20.07 -14.88 -1.12
C ARG A 16 -21.40 -15.61 -0.91
N THR A 17 -21.37 -16.93 -0.85
CA THR A 17 -22.58 -17.75 -0.62
C THR A 17 -23.21 -17.45 0.74
N VAL A 18 -22.41 -17.44 1.80
CA VAL A 18 -22.88 -17.13 3.16
C VAL A 18 -23.44 -15.70 3.24
N MET A 19 -22.79 -14.73 2.59
CA MET A 19 -23.29 -13.35 2.55
C MET A 19 -24.62 -13.25 1.80
N GLN A 20 -24.78 -13.95 0.67
CA GLN A 20 -26.06 -14.01 -0.04
C GLN A 20 -27.17 -14.66 0.81
N GLU A 21 -26.88 -15.75 1.51
CA GLU A 21 -27.83 -16.39 2.43
C GLU A 21 -28.23 -15.48 3.59
N ALA A 22 -27.32 -14.63 4.06
CA ALA A 22 -27.58 -13.59 5.03
C ALA A 22 -28.35 -12.37 4.46
N GLY A 23 -28.59 -12.33 3.15
CA GLY A 23 -29.27 -11.21 2.48
C GLY A 23 -28.36 -10.00 2.20
N VAL A 24 -27.04 -10.16 2.31
CA VAL A 24 -26.07 -9.12 1.99
C VAL A 24 -25.92 -9.02 0.47
N PRO A 25 -26.04 -7.81 -0.12
CA PRO A 25 -25.84 -7.62 -1.55
C PRO A 25 -24.43 -8.04 -1.99
N VAL A 26 -24.35 -8.79 -3.10
CA VAL A 26 -23.08 -9.14 -3.74
C VAL A 26 -23.07 -8.59 -5.16
N VAL A 27 -21.89 -8.34 -5.74
CA VAL A 27 -21.81 -7.90 -7.14
C VAL A 27 -22.61 -8.87 -8.03
N PRO A 28 -23.61 -8.39 -8.80
CA PRO A 28 -24.37 -9.26 -9.71
C PRO A 28 -23.44 -10.02 -10.65
N GLY A 29 -23.61 -11.32 -10.77
CA GLY A 29 -22.73 -12.13 -11.60
C GLY A 29 -23.13 -13.61 -11.59
N THR A 30 -22.53 -14.39 -12.50
CA THR A 30 -22.78 -15.82 -12.64
C THR A 30 -22.03 -16.63 -11.58
N THR A 31 -22.61 -17.75 -11.19
CA THR A 31 -21.97 -18.76 -10.34
C THR A 31 -21.47 -19.95 -11.17
N ASP A 32 -22.03 -20.14 -12.35
CA ASP A 32 -21.63 -21.16 -13.30
C ASP A 32 -20.85 -20.52 -14.46
N PRO A 33 -19.89 -21.24 -15.05
CA PRO A 33 -19.17 -20.76 -16.21
C PRO A 33 -20.09 -20.46 -17.39
N VAL A 34 -19.78 -19.44 -18.16
CA VAL A 34 -20.55 -19.00 -19.34
C VAL A 34 -19.75 -19.28 -20.61
N ASP A 35 -20.40 -19.98 -21.55
CA ASP A 35 -19.79 -20.41 -22.81
C ASP A 35 -20.38 -19.72 -24.04
N ASP A 36 -21.65 -19.32 -23.96
CA ASP A 36 -22.42 -18.80 -25.08
C ASP A 36 -22.42 -17.25 -25.11
N PRO A 37 -21.97 -16.62 -26.21
CA PRO A 37 -22.05 -15.16 -26.34
C PRO A 37 -23.46 -14.59 -26.17
N ASP A 38 -24.52 -15.34 -26.55
CA ASP A 38 -25.89 -14.87 -26.39
C ASP A 38 -26.32 -14.84 -24.92
N GLU A 39 -25.82 -15.75 -24.10
CA GLU A 39 -26.00 -15.72 -22.65
C GLU A 39 -25.29 -14.51 -22.03
N VAL A 40 -24.03 -14.21 -22.43
CA VAL A 40 -23.32 -13.03 -21.99
C VAL A 40 -24.05 -11.73 -22.35
N ARG A 41 -24.63 -11.65 -23.56
CA ARG A 41 -25.45 -10.50 -23.98
C ARG A 41 -26.68 -10.32 -23.09
N GLN A 42 -27.38 -11.41 -22.80
CA GLN A 42 -28.53 -11.38 -21.90
C GLN A 42 -28.17 -10.91 -20.49
N LEU A 43 -27.03 -11.38 -19.94
CA LEU A 43 -26.51 -10.92 -18.66
C LEU A 43 -26.12 -9.44 -18.69
N GLY A 44 -25.53 -8.98 -19.80
CA GLY A 44 -25.21 -7.56 -20.00
C GLY A 44 -26.45 -6.67 -20.06
N GLU A 45 -27.57 -7.16 -20.62
CA GLU A 45 -28.86 -6.46 -20.57
C GLU A 45 -29.47 -6.46 -19.15
N GLU A 46 -29.31 -7.57 -18.38
CA GLU A 46 -29.86 -7.71 -17.03
C GLU A 46 -29.10 -6.89 -16.00
N TYR A 47 -27.76 -6.95 -16.01
CA TYR A 47 -26.91 -6.26 -15.02
C TYR A 47 -26.63 -4.81 -15.39
N GLY A 48 -26.86 -4.43 -16.65
CA GLY A 48 -26.42 -3.18 -17.25
C GLY A 48 -24.92 -3.21 -17.63
N TYR A 49 -24.60 -2.70 -18.84
CA TYR A 49 -23.21 -2.48 -19.23
C TYR A 49 -22.61 -1.30 -18.45
N PRO A 50 -21.30 -1.33 -18.11
CA PRO A 50 -20.32 -2.35 -18.47
C PRO A 50 -20.42 -3.61 -17.61
N ILE A 51 -20.02 -4.76 -18.20
CA ILE A 51 -19.81 -6.03 -17.49
C ILE A 51 -18.36 -6.47 -17.63
N ALA A 52 -17.91 -7.33 -16.71
CA ALA A 52 -16.60 -7.96 -16.77
C ALA A 52 -16.75 -9.45 -17.07
N ILE A 53 -15.98 -9.96 -18.02
CA ILE A 53 -15.79 -11.40 -18.26
C ILE A 53 -14.46 -11.77 -17.61
N LYS A 54 -14.50 -12.69 -16.65
CA LYS A 54 -13.32 -13.09 -15.85
C LYS A 54 -13.05 -14.58 -16.04
N ALA A 55 -11.79 -14.94 -16.33
CA ALA A 55 -11.36 -16.33 -16.28
C ALA A 55 -11.37 -16.86 -14.83
N GLU A 56 -11.69 -18.14 -14.66
CA GLU A 56 -11.54 -18.83 -13.37
C GLU A 56 -10.05 -18.86 -12.98
N GLY A 57 -9.72 -18.36 -11.80
CA GLY A 57 -8.34 -18.10 -11.39
C GLY A 57 -7.84 -16.70 -11.76
N GLY A 58 -8.54 -15.96 -12.62
CA GLY A 58 -8.20 -14.57 -12.96
C GLY A 58 -8.43 -13.60 -11.80
N GLY A 59 -7.50 -12.70 -11.60
CA GLY A 59 -7.55 -11.65 -10.58
C GLY A 59 -6.52 -10.56 -10.86
N GLY A 60 -6.67 -9.39 -10.22
CA GLY A 60 -5.71 -8.29 -10.37
C GLY A 60 -5.59 -7.72 -11.80
N GLY A 61 -6.65 -7.90 -12.65
CA GLY A 61 -6.64 -7.42 -14.03
C GLY A 61 -6.19 -8.44 -15.08
N ARG A 62 -5.60 -9.58 -14.67
CA ARG A 62 -5.26 -10.68 -15.59
C ARG A 62 -6.47 -11.61 -15.81
N GLY A 63 -6.69 -12.01 -17.05
CA GLY A 63 -7.83 -12.86 -17.41
C GLY A 63 -9.19 -12.18 -17.25
N MET A 64 -9.24 -10.83 -17.27
CA MET A 64 -10.47 -10.06 -17.18
C MET A 64 -10.60 -9.15 -18.41
N LYS A 65 -11.80 -9.16 -19.02
CA LYS A 65 -12.17 -8.27 -20.13
C LYS A 65 -13.38 -7.44 -19.75
N ILE A 66 -13.27 -6.14 -19.89
CA ILE A 66 -14.38 -5.20 -19.67
C ILE A 66 -15.13 -5.08 -21.00
N VAL A 67 -16.44 -5.30 -20.96
CA VAL A 67 -17.36 -5.23 -22.10
C VAL A 67 -18.31 -4.06 -21.88
N ARG A 68 -18.22 -3.05 -22.72
CA ARG A 68 -19.00 -1.80 -22.60
C ARG A 68 -20.27 -1.79 -23.44
N SER A 69 -20.36 -2.71 -24.39
CA SER A 69 -21.50 -2.82 -25.29
C SER A 69 -21.70 -4.25 -25.80
N GLU A 70 -22.92 -4.57 -26.24
CA GLU A 70 -23.27 -5.86 -26.84
C GLU A 70 -22.33 -6.26 -28.01
N ALA A 71 -21.83 -5.27 -28.76
CA ALA A 71 -20.96 -5.52 -29.92
C ALA A 71 -19.58 -6.08 -29.56
N GLU A 72 -19.13 -5.88 -28.33
CA GLU A 72 -17.80 -6.30 -27.83
C GLU A 72 -17.81 -7.71 -27.24
N VAL A 73 -19.00 -8.27 -26.98
CA VAL A 73 -19.17 -9.51 -26.21
C VAL A 73 -18.40 -10.69 -26.82
N GLU A 74 -18.52 -10.92 -28.15
CA GLU A 74 -17.95 -12.09 -28.80
C GLU A 74 -16.41 -12.10 -28.76
N ASP A 75 -15.80 -10.96 -29.11
CA ASP A 75 -14.33 -10.79 -29.09
C ASP A 75 -13.77 -10.86 -27.65
N ALA A 76 -14.48 -10.26 -26.69
CA ALA A 76 -14.06 -10.28 -25.29
C ALA A 76 -14.16 -11.67 -24.66
N LEU A 77 -15.24 -12.41 -24.96
CA LEU A 77 -15.43 -13.79 -24.46
C LEU A 77 -14.34 -14.72 -25.00
N GLU A 78 -14.05 -14.67 -26.30
CA GLU A 78 -12.99 -15.46 -26.91
C GLU A 78 -11.60 -15.09 -26.35
N SER A 79 -11.37 -13.80 -26.12
CA SER A 79 -10.10 -13.32 -25.55
C SER A 79 -9.92 -13.77 -24.10
N ALA A 80 -10.97 -13.65 -23.27
CA ALA A 80 -10.93 -14.09 -21.87
C ALA A 80 -10.68 -15.59 -21.75
N LYS A 81 -11.34 -16.41 -22.58
CA LYS A 81 -11.12 -17.86 -22.61
C LYS A 81 -9.69 -18.25 -23.02
N ARG A 82 -9.15 -17.58 -24.05
CA ARG A 82 -7.76 -17.84 -24.49
C ARG A 82 -6.74 -17.47 -23.41
N GLU A 83 -6.96 -16.36 -22.71
CA GLU A 83 -6.09 -15.96 -21.59
C GLU A 83 -6.26 -16.93 -20.40
N GLY A 84 -7.48 -17.34 -20.08
CA GLY A 84 -7.75 -18.34 -19.05
C GLY A 84 -7.01 -19.64 -19.31
N GLU A 85 -7.09 -20.17 -20.52
CA GLU A 85 -6.36 -21.38 -20.92
C GLU A 85 -4.84 -21.19 -20.88
N ALA A 86 -4.34 -20.03 -21.36
CA ALA A 86 -2.90 -19.79 -21.44
C ALA A 86 -2.25 -19.58 -20.06
N TYR A 87 -2.92 -18.89 -19.13
CA TYR A 87 -2.34 -18.51 -17.83
C TYR A 87 -2.76 -19.43 -16.68
N PHE A 88 -3.93 -20.08 -16.77
CA PHE A 88 -4.51 -20.83 -15.66
C PHE A 88 -4.84 -22.29 -16.01
N ASP A 89 -4.50 -22.73 -17.24
CA ASP A 89 -4.84 -24.08 -17.78
C ASP A 89 -6.36 -24.36 -17.66
N ASN A 90 -7.19 -23.29 -17.78
CA ASN A 90 -8.65 -23.37 -17.64
C ASN A 90 -9.34 -22.27 -18.46
N ASP A 91 -10.21 -22.66 -19.38
CA ASP A 91 -10.96 -21.74 -20.25
C ASP A 91 -12.33 -21.30 -19.67
N SER A 92 -12.67 -21.73 -18.45
CA SER A 92 -13.89 -21.34 -17.77
C SER A 92 -13.91 -19.84 -17.48
N VAL A 93 -14.98 -19.14 -17.86
CA VAL A 93 -15.17 -17.73 -17.63
C VAL A 93 -16.50 -17.44 -16.95
N TYR A 94 -16.53 -16.38 -16.15
CA TYR A 94 -17.69 -15.87 -15.41
C TYR A 94 -17.98 -14.44 -15.83
N VAL A 95 -19.25 -14.04 -15.72
CA VAL A 95 -19.68 -12.67 -16.01
C VAL A 95 -20.11 -11.98 -14.73
N GLU A 96 -19.63 -10.76 -14.50
CA GLU A 96 -20.03 -9.91 -13.38
C GLU A 96 -20.32 -8.48 -13.85
N LYS A 97 -21.19 -7.77 -13.11
CA LYS A 97 -21.33 -6.31 -13.27
C LYS A 97 -19.97 -5.67 -13.02
N TYR A 98 -19.56 -4.77 -13.90
CA TYR A 98 -18.33 -4.01 -13.72
C TYR A 98 -18.61 -2.65 -13.10
N LEU A 99 -17.96 -2.34 -11.98
CA LEU A 99 -18.04 -1.06 -11.32
C LEU A 99 -16.95 -0.13 -11.88
N GLU A 100 -17.35 1.04 -12.38
CA GLU A 100 -16.44 1.96 -13.09
C GLU A 100 -15.65 2.83 -12.13
N ALA A 101 -16.29 3.31 -11.05
CA ALA A 101 -15.72 4.26 -10.11
C ALA A 101 -16.10 3.93 -8.65
N PRO A 102 -15.87 2.69 -8.19
CA PRO A 102 -16.32 2.30 -6.86
C PRO A 102 -15.47 2.95 -5.77
N LYS A 103 -16.10 3.19 -4.62
CA LYS A 103 -15.44 3.40 -3.34
C LYS A 103 -15.17 2.05 -2.68
N HIS A 104 -14.06 1.94 -1.96
CA HIS A 104 -13.75 0.81 -1.11
C HIS A 104 -14.10 1.16 0.34
N ILE A 105 -15.23 0.66 0.79
CA ILE A 105 -15.76 0.89 2.12
C ILE A 105 -15.66 -0.40 2.92
N GLU A 106 -15.15 -0.33 4.12
CA GLU A 106 -15.00 -1.49 4.98
C GLU A 106 -15.58 -1.25 6.36
N VAL A 107 -16.27 -2.24 6.90
CA VAL A 107 -16.93 -2.18 8.18
C VAL A 107 -16.15 -2.98 9.22
N GLN A 108 -15.70 -2.30 10.27
CA GLN A 108 -15.10 -2.96 11.43
C GLN A 108 -16.17 -3.71 12.22
N VAL A 109 -16.00 -5.01 12.40
CA VAL A 109 -16.87 -5.82 13.24
C VAL A 109 -16.14 -6.38 14.45
N LEU A 110 -16.90 -6.61 15.50
CA LEU A 110 -16.47 -7.27 16.72
C LEU A 110 -17.57 -8.20 17.19
N ALA A 111 -17.27 -9.48 17.39
CA ALA A 111 -18.22 -10.51 17.78
C ALA A 111 -17.66 -11.37 18.91
N ASP A 112 -18.55 -11.80 19.83
CA ASP A 112 -18.21 -12.69 20.94
C ASP A 112 -18.80 -14.11 20.77
N GLU A 113 -18.41 -15.02 21.64
CA GLU A 113 -18.92 -16.39 21.65
C GLU A 113 -20.37 -16.51 22.19
N HIS A 114 -20.96 -15.40 22.67
CA HIS A 114 -22.31 -15.33 23.23
C HIS A 114 -23.36 -14.92 22.18
N GLY A 115 -22.93 -14.68 20.94
CA GLY A 115 -23.79 -14.31 19.81
C GLY A 115 -23.99 -12.80 19.66
N ASN A 116 -23.26 -11.98 20.41
CA ASN A 116 -23.27 -10.55 20.22
C ASN A 116 -22.33 -10.20 19.03
N VAL A 117 -22.86 -9.44 18.08
CA VAL A 117 -22.12 -8.87 16.96
C VAL A 117 -22.37 -7.37 16.95
N ARG A 118 -21.29 -6.59 16.86
CA ARG A 118 -21.31 -5.13 16.75
C ARG A 118 -20.53 -4.71 15.52
N HIS A 119 -21.02 -3.71 14.80
CA HIS A 119 -20.16 -2.92 13.93
C HIS A 119 -19.68 -1.67 14.65
N LEU A 120 -18.47 -1.24 14.35
CA LEU A 120 -17.83 -0.08 14.96
C LEU A 120 -17.70 1.09 13.97
N GLY A 121 -18.63 1.17 13.02
CA GLY A 121 -18.55 2.10 11.90
C GLY A 121 -17.72 1.58 10.75
N GLU A 122 -17.63 2.41 9.73
CA GLU A 122 -16.91 2.13 8.50
C GLU A 122 -15.64 2.99 8.35
N ARG A 123 -14.78 2.53 7.45
CA ARG A 123 -13.63 3.24 6.94
C ARG A 123 -13.73 3.39 5.43
N ASP A 124 -13.25 4.51 4.90
CA ASP A 124 -13.00 4.69 3.48
C ASP A 124 -11.53 4.35 3.18
N CYS A 125 -11.33 3.34 2.37
CA CYS A 125 -10.02 2.86 1.94
C CYS A 125 -9.85 2.95 0.42
N SER A 126 -10.55 3.91 -0.20
CA SER A 126 -10.56 4.07 -1.66
C SER A 126 -9.24 4.59 -2.21
N LEU A 127 -8.46 5.32 -1.39
CA LEU A 127 -7.16 5.80 -1.85
C LEU A 127 -6.13 4.68 -1.73
N GLN A 128 -5.95 3.98 -2.83
CA GLN A 128 -5.09 2.80 -2.93
C GLN A 128 -4.35 2.78 -4.26
N ARG A 129 -3.16 2.19 -4.26
CA ARG A 129 -2.35 1.97 -5.44
C ARG A 129 -2.19 0.47 -5.66
N ARG A 130 -2.55 -0.03 -6.84
CA ARG A 130 -2.49 -1.48 -7.15
C ARG A 130 -3.10 -2.34 -6.03
N HIS A 131 -4.25 -1.91 -5.48
CA HIS A 131 -4.95 -2.54 -4.35
C HIS A 131 -4.24 -2.44 -2.98
N GLN A 132 -3.16 -1.66 -2.87
CA GLN A 132 -2.52 -1.34 -1.59
C GLN A 132 -3.09 -0.02 -1.08
N LYS A 133 -3.72 -0.06 0.09
CA LYS A 133 -4.24 1.11 0.79
C LYS A 133 -3.08 2.02 1.21
N VAL A 134 -3.22 3.33 1.05
CA VAL A 134 -2.16 4.31 1.36
C VAL A 134 -2.65 5.37 2.34
N ILE A 135 -3.92 5.80 2.22
CA ILE A 135 -4.60 6.69 3.16
C ILE A 135 -5.97 6.10 3.44
N GLU A 136 -6.32 6.00 4.71
CA GLU A 136 -7.61 5.50 5.19
C GLU A 136 -8.26 6.52 6.13
N GLU A 137 -9.58 6.68 6.03
CA GLU A 137 -10.31 7.64 6.88
C GLU A 137 -11.59 7.06 7.47
N ALA A 138 -11.99 7.57 8.61
CA ALA A 138 -13.25 7.24 9.29
C ALA A 138 -13.87 8.51 9.91
N PRO A 139 -15.21 8.69 9.76
CA PRO A 139 -16.10 7.96 8.86
C PRO A 139 -15.87 8.34 7.39
N SER A 140 -16.38 7.54 6.44
CA SER A 140 -16.30 7.84 5.01
C SER A 140 -17.04 9.13 4.66
N PRO A 141 -16.42 10.05 3.88
CA PRO A 141 -17.11 11.22 3.36
C PRO A 141 -18.14 10.88 2.27
N ALA A 142 -18.07 9.68 1.69
CA ALA A 142 -18.94 9.25 0.59
C ALA A 142 -20.29 8.68 1.05
N LEU A 143 -20.45 8.37 2.35
CA LEU A 143 -21.66 7.75 2.87
C LEU A 143 -22.53 8.76 3.64
N ASP A 144 -23.82 8.77 3.31
CA ASP A 144 -24.80 9.39 4.18
C ASP A 144 -25.15 8.47 5.38
N ALA A 145 -25.96 8.98 6.30
CA ALA A 145 -26.29 8.26 7.52
C ALA A 145 -27.14 7.00 7.27
N GLU A 146 -27.98 6.99 6.24
CA GLU A 146 -28.87 5.88 5.90
C GLU A 146 -28.05 4.72 5.30
N LEU A 147 -27.20 5.01 4.31
CA LEU A 147 -26.34 4.02 3.69
C LEU A 147 -25.31 3.46 4.68
N ARG A 148 -24.77 4.29 5.57
CA ARG A 148 -23.86 3.85 6.66
C ARG A 148 -24.51 2.80 7.56
N GLU A 149 -25.75 3.03 7.98
CA GLU A 149 -26.50 2.09 8.83
C GLU A 149 -26.81 0.79 8.07
N GLU A 150 -27.21 0.89 6.80
CA GLU A 150 -27.50 -0.28 5.97
C GLU A 150 -26.28 -1.18 5.76
N ILE A 151 -25.12 -0.59 5.44
CA ILE A 151 -23.86 -1.33 5.26
C ILE A 151 -23.40 -1.94 6.60
N GLY A 152 -23.51 -1.19 7.69
CA GLY A 152 -23.17 -1.66 9.04
C GLY A 152 -24.00 -2.88 9.45
N GLU A 153 -25.32 -2.83 9.23
CA GLU A 153 -26.21 -3.95 9.56
C GLU A 153 -26.00 -5.14 8.62
N ALA A 154 -25.72 -4.91 7.32
CA ALA A 154 -25.36 -5.97 6.38
C ALA A 154 -24.09 -6.71 6.84
N ALA A 155 -23.07 -5.99 7.27
CA ALA A 155 -21.85 -6.58 7.82
C ALA A 155 -22.14 -7.44 9.06
N ARG A 156 -22.98 -6.96 9.99
CA ARG A 156 -23.38 -7.70 11.18
C ARG A 156 -24.15 -8.98 10.84
N GLN A 157 -25.06 -8.92 9.86
CA GLN A 157 -25.84 -10.06 9.43
C GLN A 157 -24.95 -11.15 8.83
N GLY A 158 -24.04 -10.80 7.93
CA GLY A 158 -23.09 -11.72 7.32
C GLY A 158 -22.17 -12.39 8.34
N VAL A 159 -21.62 -11.61 9.27
CA VAL A 159 -20.74 -12.10 10.36
C VAL A 159 -21.49 -13.06 11.28
N ARG A 160 -22.76 -12.74 11.59
CA ARG A 160 -23.62 -13.59 12.44
C ARG A 160 -23.94 -14.92 11.75
N GLU A 161 -24.31 -14.90 10.46
CA GLU A 161 -24.61 -16.09 9.67
C GLU A 161 -23.40 -17.02 9.57
N ALA A 162 -22.20 -16.45 9.37
CA ALA A 162 -20.94 -17.18 9.35
C ALA A 162 -20.50 -17.75 10.71
N GLY A 163 -21.15 -17.38 11.81
CA GLY A 163 -20.72 -17.74 13.16
C GLY A 163 -19.32 -17.25 13.52
N TYR A 164 -18.90 -16.13 12.91
CA TYR A 164 -17.58 -15.53 13.16
C TYR A 164 -17.51 -14.87 14.53
N THR A 165 -16.37 -14.99 15.19
CA THR A 165 -16.08 -14.35 16.49
C THR A 165 -14.75 -13.59 16.43
N ASN A 166 -14.57 -12.65 17.35
CA ASN A 166 -13.44 -11.73 17.46
C ASN A 166 -13.53 -10.54 16.48
N ALA A 167 -12.42 -9.81 16.30
CA ALA A 167 -12.39 -8.68 15.38
C ALA A 167 -12.19 -9.15 13.93
N GLY A 168 -12.93 -8.56 13.03
CA GLY A 168 -12.82 -8.77 11.60
C GLY A 168 -13.28 -7.53 10.84
N THR A 169 -13.13 -7.54 9.54
CA THR A 169 -13.56 -6.46 8.67
C THR A 169 -14.33 -7.02 7.49
N VAL A 170 -15.49 -6.46 7.20
CA VAL A 170 -16.29 -6.80 6.02
C VAL A 170 -16.13 -5.68 5.00
N GLU A 171 -15.62 -6.01 3.83
CA GLU A 171 -15.28 -5.05 2.79
C GLU A 171 -16.37 -5.00 1.71
N PHE A 172 -16.68 -3.80 1.26
CA PHE A 172 -17.71 -3.50 0.27
C PHE A 172 -17.19 -2.57 -0.82
N LEU A 173 -17.73 -2.73 -2.03
CA LEU A 173 -17.64 -1.73 -3.08
C LEU A 173 -18.93 -0.92 -3.09
N VAL A 174 -18.80 0.41 -3.12
CA VAL A 174 -19.94 1.32 -3.13
C VAL A 174 -19.88 2.18 -4.38
N GLU A 175 -20.97 2.20 -5.16
CA GLU A 175 -21.12 3.03 -6.35
C GLU A 175 -22.57 3.43 -6.52
N ASP A 176 -22.84 4.70 -6.85
CA ASP A 176 -24.18 5.24 -7.11
C ASP A 176 -25.21 4.99 -6.00
N GLY A 177 -24.77 4.92 -4.73
CA GLY A 177 -25.63 4.67 -3.58
C GLY A 177 -25.99 3.19 -3.38
N GLU A 178 -25.45 2.29 -4.19
CA GLU A 178 -25.55 0.84 -4.01
C GLU A 178 -24.24 0.30 -3.43
N PHE A 179 -24.33 -0.75 -2.62
CA PHE A 179 -23.15 -1.41 -2.06
C PHE A 179 -23.16 -2.92 -2.33
N TYR A 180 -21.97 -3.48 -2.49
CA TYR A 180 -21.79 -4.88 -2.81
C TYR A 180 -20.66 -5.47 -2.00
N PHE A 181 -20.91 -6.62 -1.38
CA PHE A 181 -19.91 -7.37 -0.65
C PHE A 181 -18.72 -7.75 -1.54
N MET A 182 -17.51 -7.56 -1.04
CA MET A 182 -16.27 -7.93 -1.70
C MET A 182 -15.59 -9.12 -1.01
N GLU A 183 -15.21 -8.96 0.28
CA GLU A 183 -14.55 -10.01 1.06
C GLU A 183 -14.64 -9.77 2.57
N VAL A 184 -14.19 -10.76 3.36
CA VAL A 184 -14.03 -10.62 4.81
C VAL A 184 -12.56 -10.84 5.17
N ASN A 185 -11.98 -9.87 5.86
CA ASN A 185 -10.70 -10.06 6.52
C ASN A 185 -10.91 -10.60 7.92
N THR A 186 -10.54 -11.88 8.12
CA THR A 186 -10.73 -12.62 9.38
C THR A 186 -9.62 -12.33 10.41
N ARG A 187 -9.16 -11.08 10.45
CA ARG A 187 -8.10 -10.56 11.31
C ARG A 187 -8.30 -9.07 11.56
N ILE A 188 -7.52 -8.53 12.46
CA ILE A 188 -7.36 -7.08 12.58
C ILE A 188 -6.59 -6.53 11.38
N GLN A 189 -6.94 -5.35 10.91
CA GLN A 189 -6.27 -4.67 9.81
C GLN A 189 -5.36 -3.55 10.30
N VAL A 190 -4.47 -3.06 9.43
CA VAL A 190 -3.54 -1.97 9.74
C VAL A 190 -4.31 -0.73 10.18
N GLU A 191 -5.35 -0.40 9.46
CA GLU A 191 -6.18 0.81 9.55
C GLU A 191 -7.25 0.77 10.68
N HIS A 192 -7.22 -0.24 11.57
CA HIS A 192 -8.13 -0.31 12.73
C HIS A 192 -8.05 0.93 13.63
N THR A 193 -6.93 1.61 13.61
CA THR A 193 -6.62 2.76 14.44
C THR A 193 -7.56 3.95 14.20
N VAL A 194 -7.99 4.22 12.95
CA VAL A 194 -8.94 5.31 12.70
C VAL A 194 -10.30 5.02 13.33
N THR A 195 -10.73 3.74 13.33
CA THR A 195 -11.96 3.33 14.03
C THR A 195 -11.82 3.49 15.55
N GLU A 196 -10.68 3.13 16.14
CA GLU A 196 -10.41 3.34 17.55
C GLU A 196 -10.49 4.83 17.94
N GLU A 197 -9.93 5.70 17.10
CA GLU A 197 -9.91 7.15 17.35
C GLU A 197 -11.31 7.78 17.30
N VAL A 198 -12.18 7.36 16.38
CA VAL A 198 -13.52 7.96 16.26
C VAL A 198 -14.55 7.32 17.18
N THR A 199 -14.30 6.10 17.71
CA THR A 199 -15.25 5.40 18.59
C THR A 199 -14.82 5.36 20.06
N GLY A 200 -13.53 5.58 20.33
CA GLY A 200 -12.93 5.38 21.66
C GLY A 200 -12.90 3.92 22.12
N ILE A 201 -13.14 2.96 21.22
CA ILE A 201 -13.15 1.53 21.50
C ILE A 201 -11.81 0.91 21.13
N ASP A 202 -11.06 0.43 22.13
CA ASP A 202 -9.79 -0.30 21.97
C ASP A 202 -10.07 -1.71 21.44
N ILE A 203 -9.88 -1.89 20.11
CA ILE A 203 -10.20 -3.13 19.39
C ILE A 203 -9.27 -4.27 19.82
N VAL A 204 -7.98 -4.00 19.97
CA VAL A 204 -6.99 -5.01 20.39
C VAL A 204 -7.29 -5.52 21.79
N ARG A 205 -7.67 -4.64 22.69
CA ARG A 205 -8.11 -5.02 24.04
C ARG A 205 -9.33 -5.93 23.99
N TRP A 206 -10.32 -5.60 23.12
CA TRP A 206 -11.50 -6.44 22.96
C TRP A 206 -11.20 -7.78 22.31
N GLN A 207 -10.26 -7.84 21.36
CA GLN A 207 -9.80 -9.13 20.83
C GLN A 207 -9.31 -10.07 21.94
N LEU A 208 -8.51 -9.55 22.88
CA LEU A 208 -8.01 -10.33 24.00
C LEU A 208 -9.13 -10.75 24.97
N ARG A 209 -10.06 -9.86 25.26
CA ARG A 209 -11.19 -10.14 26.16
C ARG A 209 -12.14 -11.18 25.58
N VAL A 210 -12.52 -11.04 24.32
CA VAL A 210 -13.36 -12.02 23.61
C VAL A 210 -12.66 -13.37 23.51
N ALA A 211 -11.37 -13.40 23.20
CA ALA A 211 -10.58 -14.62 23.17
C ALA A 211 -10.47 -15.29 24.56
N ALA A 212 -10.63 -14.54 25.64
CA ALA A 212 -10.74 -15.05 27.01
C ALA A 212 -12.14 -15.51 27.37
N GLY A 213 -13.12 -15.44 26.46
CA GLY A 213 -14.52 -15.84 26.66
C GLY A 213 -15.40 -14.77 27.29
N GLU A 214 -14.97 -13.50 27.30
CA GLU A 214 -15.78 -12.41 27.83
C GLU A 214 -16.87 -11.99 26.82
N GLU A 215 -18.03 -11.61 27.34
CA GLU A 215 -19.12 -11.01 26.58
C GLU A 215 -18.83 -9.55 26.29
N LEU A 216 -19.25 -9.03 25.10
CA LEU A 216 -19.18 -7.63 24.75
C LEU A 216 -20.02 -6.80 25.70
N ALA A 217 -19.39 -5.90 26.47
CA ALA A 217 -20.03 -5.13 27.53
C ALA A 217 -20.79 -3.90 27.04
N PHE A 218 -20.98 -3.73 25.73
CA PHE A 218 -21.69 -2.61 25.10
C PHE A 218 -22.70 -3.10 24.05
N ALA A 219 -23.79 -2.36 23.89
CA ALA A 219 -24.77 -2.59 22.84
C ALA A 219 -24.37 -1.88 21.53
N GLN A 220 -25.08 -2.15 20.43
CA GLN A 220 -24.84 -1.41 19.18
C GLN A 220 -25.09 0.09 19.33
N ASP A 221 -26.15 0.45 20.05
CA ASP A 221 -26.53 1.84 20.30
C ASP A 221 -25.55 2.61 21.19
N ASP A 222 -24.59 1.92 21.83
CA ASP A 222 -23.51 2.53 22.61
C ASP A 222 -22.28 2.87 21.73
N VAL A 223 -22.29 2.48 20.46
CA VAL A 223 -21.21 2.79 19.52
C VAL A 223 -21.52 4.14 18.88
N GLU A 224 -20.82 5.16 19.33
CA GLU A 224 -20.92 6.51 18.80
C GLU A 224 -19.69 6.85 17.99
N ILE A 225 -19.85 7.50 16.82
CA ILE A 225 -18.76 8.02 16.02
C ILE A 225 -18.65 9.51 16.30
N GLU A 226 -17.51 9.93 16.87
CA GLU A 226 -17.23 11.31 17.20
C GLU A 226 -16.04 11.85 16.38
N GLY A 227 -16.26 12.97 15.69
CA GLY A 227 -15.22 13.64 14.89
C GLY A 227 -14.87 12.88 13.62
N HIS A 228 -13.60 13.01 13.22
CA HIS A 228 -13.02 12.39 12.02
C HIS A 228 -11.57 11.99 12.28
N ALA A 229 -11.12 10.87 11.71
CA ALA A 229 -9.76 10.40 11.78
C ALA A 229 -9.25 9.98 10.41
N VAL A 230 -7.98 10.29 10.12
CA VAL A 230 -7.28 9.86 8.91
C VAL A 230 -5.98 9.20 9.32
N GLU A 231 -5.70 8.02 8.77
CA GLU A 231 -4.42 7.31 8.87
C GLU A 231 -3.61 7.52 7.60
N TYR A 232 -2.34 7.80 7.75
CA TYR A 232 -1.35 7.91 6.69
C TYR A 232 -0.30 6.82 6.91
N ARG A 233 -0.13 5.94 5.94
CA ARG A 233 0.93 4.93 5.97
C ARG A 233 2.24 5.57 5.56
N ILE A 234 3.14 5.74 6.50
CA ILE A 234 4.48 6.27 6.23
C ILE A 234 5.39 5.09 5.90
N ASN A 235 5.60 4.88 4.63
CA ASN A 235 6.42 3.79 4.10
C ASN A 235 7.76 4.32 3.59
N ALA A 236 8.80 3.49 3.66
CA ALA A 236 10.10 3.74 3.02
C ALA A 236 9.99 3.41 1.52
N GLU A 237 9.36 4.30 0.76
CA GLU A 237 9.03 4.15 -0.66
C GLU A 237 9.23 5.50 -1.37
N ASN A 238 9.65 5.46 -2.65
CA ASN A 238 9.78 6.65 -3.47
C ASN A 238 8.56 6.85 -4.37
N PRO A 239 7.68 7.83 -4.10
CA PRO A 239 6.50 8.07 -4.93
C PRO A 239 6.80 8.42 -6.39
N ALA A 240 7.96 9.04 -6.67
CA ALA A 240 8.40 9.39 -8.02
C ALA A 240 8.95 8.18 -8.82
N GLU A 241 9.25 7.07 -8.14
CA GLU A 241 9.73 5.82 -8.75
C GLU A 241 8.70 4.71 -8.56
N ASP A 242 7.44 4.99 -8.90
CA ASP A 242 6.33 4.06 -8.84
C ASP A 242 6.14 3.42 -7.44
N PHE A 243 6.44 4.20 -6.38
CA PHE A 243 6.47 3.77 -4.98
C PHE A 243 7.43 2.60 -4.72
N GLY A 244 8.53 2.56 -5.46
CA GLY A 244 9.58 1.57 -5.24
C GLY A 244 10.12 1.63 -3.80
N PRO A 245 10.38 0.46 -3.15
CA PRO A 245 10.95 0.42 -1.81
C PRO A 245 12.33 1.08 -1.76
N THR A 246 12.60 1.83 -0.70
CA THR A 246 13.88 2.48 -0.45
C THR A 246 14.46 2.03 0.89
N PRO A 247 14.99 0.80 0.99
CA PRO A 247 15.62 0.32 2.22
C PRO A 247 16.86 1.16 2.54
N GLY A 248 17.15 1.34 3.84
CA GLY A 248 18.31 2.13 4.25
C GLY A 248 18.25 2.59 5.71
N PRO A 249 19.28 3.31 6.18
CA PRO A 249 19.32 3.83 7.55
C PRO A 249 18.43 5.05 7.74
N LEU A 250 17.74 5.11 8.87
CA LEU A 250 17.05 6.32 9.33
C LEU A 250 18.05 7.30 9.93
N GLU A 251 18.69 8.13 9.11
CA GLU A 251 19.67 9.12 9.55
C GLU A 251 19.04 10.16 10.47
N THR A 252 17.86 10.63 10.11
CA THR A 252 17.00 11.47 10.93
C THR A 252 15.62 10.87 11.02
N TYR A 253 15.08 10.79 12.24
CA TYR A 253 13.71 10.38 12.50
C TYR A 253 13.10 11.28 13.58
N LYS A 254 12.28 12.24 13.15
CA LYS A 254 11.61 13.22 14.04
C LYS A 254 10.11 13.19 13.76
N PRO A 255 9.35 12.28 14.41
CA PRO A 255 7.91 12.20 14.22
C PRO A 255 7.20 13.41 14.87
N PRO A 256 6.02 13.80 14.32
CA PRO A 256 5.21 14.86 14.90
C PRO A 256 4.61 14.45 16.24
N SER A 257 4.39 15.43 17.10
CA SER A 257 3.69 15.23 18.37
C SER A 257 2.83 16.45 18.69
N SER A 258 1.52 16.29 18.70
CA SER A 258 0.58 17.35 19.08
C SER A 258 -0.78 16.78 19.48
N ILE A 259 -1.70 17.65 19.93
CA ILE A 259 -3.09 17.23 20.19
C ILE A 259 -3.74 16.68 18.92
N GLY A 260 -4.37 15.51 19.01
CA GLY A 260 -5.05 14.85 17.89
C GLY A 260 -4.06 14.21 16.89
N VAL A 261 -2.85 13.90 17.34
CA VAL A 261 -1.87 13.12 16.58
C VAL A 261 -1.50 11.88 17.40
N ARG A 262 -1.78 10.72 16.84
CA ARG A 262 -1.31 9.42 17.31
C ARG A 262 -0.29 8.87 16.32
N LEU A 263 0.76 8.27 16.81
CA LEU A 263 1.77 7.62 16.00
C LEU A 263 1.99 6.19 16.51
N ASP A 264 1.75 5.22 15.64
CA ASP A 264 2.05 3.82 15.89
C ASP A 264 3.29 3.45 15.09
N HIS A 265 4.42 3.25 15.78
CA HIS A 265 5.72 2.95 15.18
C HIS A 265 6.58 2.10 16.10
N ALA A 266 7.63 1.47 15.54
CA ALA A 266 8.58 0.65 16.29
C ALA A 266 10.04 1.01 16.01
N VAL A 267 10.29 2.02 15.18
CA VAL A 267 11.63 2.44 14.76
C VAL A 267 12.09 3.70 15.47
N ALA A 268 13.40 3.92 15.49
CA ALA A 268 14.05 5.10 16.05
C ALA A 268 15.15 5.60 15.10
N GLN A 269 15.61 6.83 15.32
CA GLN A 269 16.76 7.36 14.58
C GLN A 269 17.99 6.45 14.76
N GLY A 270 18.62 6.08 13.66
CA GLY A 270 19.76 5.17 13.59
C GLY A 270 19.41 3.71 13.35
N ASP A 271 18.11 3.37 13.32
CA ASP A 271 17.67 2.04 12.86
C ASP A 271 17.77 1.96 11.33
N GLU A 272 17.80 0.73 10.82
CA GLU A 272 17.86 0.42 9.39
C GLU A 272 16.55 -0.21 8.94
N ILE A 273 15.97 0.32 7.87
CA ILE A 273 14.80 -0.27 7.21
C ILE A 273 15.32 -1.32 6.22
N GLY A 274 14.98 -2.58 6.48
CA GLY A 274 15.36 -3.69 5.62
C GLY A 274 14.42 -3.83 4.41
N GLY A 275 14.91 -4.48 3.34
CA GLY A 275 14.11 -4.84 2.18
C GLY A 275 13.38 -6.18 2.29
N ASP A 276 13.61 -6.97 3.37
CA ASP A 276 13.06 -8.33 3.50
C ASP A 276 11.59 -8.39 3.92
N TYR A 277 11.02 -7.27 4.38
CA TYR A 277 9.67 -7.16 4.92
C TYR A 277 8.96 -5.93 4.35
N ASP A 278 7.78 -5.64 4.91
CA ASP A 278 7.01 -4.45 4.57
C ASP A 278 7.82 -3.16 4.80
N SER A 279 7.70 -2.20 3.89
CA SER A 279 8.38 -0.90 3.91
C SER A 279 7.85 0.08 4.95
N MET A 280 6.81 -0.28 5.73
CA MET A 280 6.13 0.61 6.67
C MET A 280 7.02 1.02 7.84
N ILE A 281 7.28 2.33 7.96
CA ILE A 281 8.01 2.94 9.07
C ILE A 281 7.06 3.26 10.23
N ALA A 282 5.90 3.84 9.91
CA ALA A 282 4.94 4.29 10.90
C ALA A 282 3.53 4.42 10.32
N LYS A 283 2.53 4.41 11.23
CA LYS A 283 1.18 4.88 10.95
C LYS A 283 0.98 6.20 11.66
N LEU A 284 0.74 7.24 10.90
CA LEU A 284 0.38 8.56 11.43
C LEU A 284 -1.14 8.68 11.40
N VAL A 285 -1.78 8.72 12.56
CA VAL A 285 -3.23 8.88 12.70
C VAL A 285 -3.53 10.26 13.24
N VAL A 286 -4.35 11.01 12.51
CA VAL A 286 -4.72 12.37 12.88
C VAL A 286 -6.22 12.47 13.08
N THR A 287 -6.65 13.18 14.12
CA THR A 287 -8.06 13.37 14.47
C THR A 287 -8.48 14.84 14.42
N GLY A 288 -9.73 15.11 14.07
CA GLY A 288 -10.36 16.43 14.05
C GLY A 288 -11.80 16.39 14.56
N GLU A 289 -12.40 17.56 14.84
CA GLU A 289 -13.83 17.68 15.17
C GLU A 289 -14.71 17.29 13.97
N ASP A 290 -14.17 17.53 12.77
CA ASP A 290 -14.74 17.18 11.47
C ASP A 290 -13.59 16.89 10.49
N ARG A 291 -13.92 16.55 9.24
CA ARG A 291 -12.96 16.19 8.21
C ARG A 291 -12.04 17.35 7.86
N ASP A 292 -12.56 18.56 7.67
CA ASP A 292 -11.78 19.74 7.31
C ASP A 292 -10.73 20.04 8.37
N HIS A 293 -11.10 20.04 9.64
CA HIS A 293 -10.18 20.23 10.76
C HIS A 293 -9.15 19.08 10.84
N CYS A 294 -9.56 17.84 10.54
CA CYS A 294 -8.66 16.70 10.49
C CYS A 294 -7.59 16.88 9.39
N LEU A 295 -7.99 17.23 8.15
CA LEU A 295 -7.09 17.45 7.02
C LEU A 295 -6.13 18.62 7.26
N ASP A 296 -6.60 19.74 7.81
CA ASP A 296 -5.74 20.88 8.19
C ASP A 296 -4.68 20.50 9.24
N ARG A 297 -5.07 19.68 10.21
CA ARG A 297 -4.15 19.14 11.22
C ARG A 297 -3.15 18.16 10.63
N SER A 298 -3.62 17.32 9.70
CA SER A 298 -2.81 16.34 8.98
C SER A 298 -1.67 17.02 8.19
N LYS A 299 -2.02 18.07 7.46
CA LYS A 299 -1.01 18.86 6.72
C LYS A 299 0.09 19.38 7.62
N ARG A 300 -0.28 19.94 8.77
CA ARG A 300 0.70 20.40 9.76
C ARG A 300 1.50 19.25 10.37
N ALA A 301 0.88 18.10 10.65
CA ALA A 301 1.57 16.95 11.23
C ALA A 301 2.60 16.38 10.25
N LEU A 302 2.22 16.20 8.99
CA LEU A 302 3.11 15.70 7.94
C LEU A 302 4.25 16.68 7.62
N ASP A 303 3.98 17.99 7.60
CA ASP A 303 4.99 19.05 7.39
C ASP A 303 6.07 19.08 8.50
N HIS A 304 5.72 18.57 9.69
CA HIS A 304 6.64 18.43 10.81
C HIS A 304 7.25 17.04 10.97
N PHE A 305 6.91 16.09 10.10
CA PHE A 305 7.47 14.76 10.14
C PHE A 305 8.74 14.71 9.29
N THR A 306 9.90 14.69 9.94
CA THR A 306 11.19 14.62 9.25
C THR A 306 11.74 13.21 9.27
N VAL A 307 11.98 12.65 8.09
CA VAL A 307 12.68 11.36 7.87
C VAL A 307 13.76 11.62 6.83
N GLU A 308 15.02 11.26 7.15
CA GLU A 308 16.15 11.36 6.23
C GLU A 308 16.92 10.04 6.21
N GLY A 309 17.56 9.74 5.09
CA GLY A 309 18.30 8.51 4.82
C GLY A 309 17.54 7.53 3.92
N VAL A 310 16.21 7.66 3.83
CA VAL A 310 15.34 6.90 2.92
C VAL A 310 14.29 7.83 2.31
N HIS A 311 13.79 7.52 1.10
CA HIS A 311 12.59 8.17 0.59
C HIS A 311 11.36 7.65 1.33
N THR A 312 10.33 8.49 1.43
CA THR A 312 9.07 8.11 2.12
C THR A 312 7.85 8.57 1.35
N THR A 313 6.69 8.01 1.71
CA THR A 313 5.37 8.42 1.19
C THR A 313 4.90 9.80 1.70
N ILE A 314 5.63 10.48 2.58
CA ILE A 314 5.25 11.80 3.11
C ILE A 314 4.99 12.85 2.01
N PRO A 315 5.82 12.99 0.95
CA PRO A 315 5.55 13.91 -0.15
C PRO A 315 4.22 13.64 -0.86
N PHE A 316 3.90 12.37 -1.09
CA PHE A 316 2.62 11.95 -1.66
C PHE A 316 1.44 12.34 -0.75
N HIS A 317 1.53 12.11 0.56
CA HIS A 317 0.47 12.49 1.49
C HIS A 317 0.23 13.99 1.52
N LEU A 318 1.28 14.80 1.45
CA LEU A 318 1.17 16.26 1.36
C LEU A 318 0.56 16.71 0.04
N LEU A 319 0.85 16.02 -1.07
CA LEU A 319 0.21 16.25 -2.36
C LEU A 319 -1.29 15.98 -2.28
N MET A 320 -1.71 14.85 -1.70
CA MET A 320 -3.13 14.52 -1.54
C MET A 320 -3.88 15.56 -0.70
N LEU A 321 -3.25 16.15 0.30
CA LEU A 321 -3.86 17.21 1.11
C LEU A 321 -3.98 18.56 0.38
N ASP A 322 -3.38 18.72 -0.79
CA ASP A 322 -3.56 19.85 -1.72
C ASP A 322 -4.44 19.47 -2.94
N ASP A 323 -4.79 18.19 -3.08
CA ASP A 323 -5.58 17.67 -4.21
C ASP A 323 -7.08 17.88 -4.00
N GLU A 324 -7.75 18.53 -4.94
CA GLU A 324 -9.17 18.89 -4.84
C GLU A 324 -10.08 17.65 -4.80
N THR A 325 -9.73 16.56 -5.50
CA THR A 325 -10.50 15.31 -5.55
C THR A 325 -10.44 14.57 -4.23
N PHE A 326 -9.23 14.45 -3.64
CA PHE A 326 -9.09 13.85 -2.32
C PHE A 326 -9.74 14.70 -1.24
N VAL A 327 -9.49 16.01 -1.22
CA VAL A 327 -10.08 16.93 -0.24
C VAL A 327 -11.60 16.96 -0.37
N GLY A 328 -12.15 16.88 -1.59
CA GLY A 328 -13.60 16.76 -1.84
C GLY A 328 -14.22 15.42 -1.41
N GLY A 329 -13.40 14.38 -1.22
CA GLY A 329 -13.87 13.02 -0.94
C GLY A 329 -14.39 12.29 -2.18
N ASP A 330 -14.07 12.78 -3.39
CA ASP A 330 -14.58 12.26 -4.66
C ASP A 330 -13.68 11.17 -5.29
N HIS A 331 -12.49 10.93 -4.72
CA HIS A 331 -11.54 9.92 -5.19
C HIS A 331 -12.14 8.50 -5.16
N THR A 332 -11.76 7.66 -6.10
CA THR A 332 -12.21 6.27 -6.23
C THR A 332 -11.04 5.30 -6.06
N THR A 333 -11.32 3.99 -6.08
CA THR A 333 -10.26 2.97 -6.04
C THR A 333 -9.29 3.02 -7.22
N LYS A 334 -9.63 3.76 -8.27
CA LYS A 334 -8.84 3.88 -9.50
C LYS A 334 -8.14 5.23 -9.62
N TYR A 335 -8.35 6.12 -8.65
CA TYR A 335 -7.90 7.51 -8.74
C TYR A 335 -6.38 7.62 -8.97
N LEU A 336 -5.59 6.92 -8.16
CA LEU A 336 -4.13 6.98 -8.25
C LEU A 336 -3.60 6.38 -9.56
N ASP A 337 -4.22 5.31 -10.05
CA ASP A 337 -3.76 4.59 -11.24
C ASP A 337 -4.19 5.25 -12.56
N GLN A 338 -5.24 6.09 -12.55
CA GLN A 338 -5.86 6.60 -13.78
C GLN A 338 -5.91 8.12 -13.88
N GLU A 339 -5.89 8.85 -12.78
CA GLU A 339 -6.17 10.29 -12.76
C GLU A 339 -5.02 11.11 -12.15
N LEU A 340 -4.22 10.52 -11.24
CA LEU A 340 -3.09 11.24 -10.66
C LEU A 340 -1.96 11.38 -11.70
N ASP A 341 -1.44 12.61 -11.83
CA ASP A 341 -0.38 12.95 -12.76
C ASP A 341 1.00 12.61 -12.18
N ASP A 342 1.80 11.84 -12.91
CA ASP A 342 3.19 11.51 -12.53
C ASP A 342 4.05 12.76 -12.37
N GLU A 343 3.81 13.83 -13.18
CA GLU A 343 4.53 15.10 -13.03
C GLU A 343 4.22 15.77 -11.67
N ALA A 344 3.02 15.57 -11.13
CA ALA A 344 2.66 16.07 -9.81
C ALA A 344 3.37 15.31 -8.68
N LEU A 345 3.57 14.00 -8.84
CA LEU A 345 4.35 13.18 -7.91
C LEU A 345 5.81 13.59 -7.89
N ASP A 346 6.44 13.77 -9.06
CA ASP A 346 7.82 14.26 -9.19
C ASP A 346 7.99 15.61 -8.50
N ALA A 347 7.07 16.55 -8.77
CA ALA A 347 7.10 17.87 -8.15
C ALA A 347 6.90 17.83 -6.62
N ALA A 348 6.09 16.88 -6.12
CA ALA A 348 5.88 16.69 -4.69
C ALA A 348 7.15 16.15 -4.02
N VAL A 349 7.83 15.16 -4.62
CA VAL A 349 9.10 14.63 -4.13
C VAL A 349 10.20 15.69 -4.19
N GLU A 350 10.28 16.51 -5.25
CA GLU A 350 11.22 17.63 -5.33
C GLU A 350 10.96 18.67 -4.23
N ARG A 351 9.70 18.93 -3.90
CA ARG A 351 9.31 19.96 -2.93
C ARG A 351 9.44 19.51 -1.47
N TRP A 352 9.10 18.27 -1.17
CA TRP A 352 8.94 17.77 0.21
C TRP A 352 9.78 16.50 0.50
N GLY A 353 10.51 15.97 -0.47
CA GLY A 353 11.37 14.81 -0.29
C GLY A 353 12.59 15.09 0.59
N ALA A 354 13.24 14.04 1.04
CA ALA A 354 14.40 14.11 1.93
C ALA A 354 15.53 15.00 1.38
N ASP A 355 15.75 15.00 0.06
CA ASP A 355 16.75 15.84 -0.59
C ASP A 355 16.36 17.32 -0.67
N ALA A 356 15.06 17.65 -0.63
CA ALA A 356 14.57 19.03 -0.61
C ALA A 356 14.81 19.70 0.75
N VAL A 357 14.76 18.92 1.82
CA VAL A 357 15.09 19.39 3.19
C VAL A 357 16.60 19.64 3.36
N GLY A 358 17.44 18.95 2.57
CA GLY A 358 18.90 19.14 2.49
C GLY A 358 19.36 20.32 1.63
N GLY A 359 18.47 20.91 0.81
CA GLY A 359 18.76 22.07 -0.04
C GLY A 359 18.87 23.36 0.75
N ASP A 360 20.07 23.73 1.15
CA ASP A 360 20.47 24.93 1.91
C ASP A 360 20.44 24.84 3.46
N THR A 361 20.75 23.69 4.03
CA THR A 361 21.41 23.72 5.32
C THR A 361 22.89 24.07 5.06
N PRO A 362 23.40 25.23 5.47
CA PRO A 362 24.83 25.46 5.38
C PRO A 362 25.48 24.30 6.14
N SER A 363 26.37 23.59 5.47
CA SER A 363 27.25 22.57 6.06
C SER A 363 27.57 23.01 7.48
N ALA A 364 27.11 22.23 8.48
CA ALA A 364 27.30 22.53 9.87
C ALA A 364 28.79 22.77 10.07
N SER A 365 29.18 24.02 10.22
CA SER A 365 30.55 24.36 10.60
C SER A 365 30.65 23.94 12.06
N THR A 366 31.22 22.78 12.31
CA THR A 366 31.69 22.39 13.63
C THR A 366 32.70 23.42 14.10
N ASP A 367 32.26 24.32 14.95
CA ASP A 367 33.17 25.23 15.64
C ASP A 367 33.70 24.53 16.91
N GLU A 368 34.96 24.12 16.89
CA GLU A 368 35.64 23.66 18.09
C GLU A 368 35.98 24.89 18.99
N ILE A 369 35.36 24.95 20.16
CA ILE A 369 35.61 25.99 21.15
C ILE A 369 36.32 25.40 22.35
N ALA A 370 37.49 25.94 22.68
CA ALA A 370 38.15 25.61 23.92
C ALA A 370 37.55 26.44 25.07
N VAL A 371 36.90 25.77 26.00
CA VAL A 371 36.30 26.38 27.19
C VAL A 371 37.13 26.01 28.42
N GLU A 372 37.57 27.01 29.21
CA GLU A 372 38.26 26.77 30.47
C GLU A 372 37.30 27.02 31.64
N VAL A 373 37.10 25.98 32.47
CA VAL A 373 36.29 26.02 33.68
C VAL A 373 37.15 25.55 34.84
N ASP A 374 37.30 26.36 35.85
CA ASP A 374 38.13 26.10 37.06
C ASP A 374 39.56 25.62 36.74
N GLY A 375 40.22 26.23 35.72
CA GLY A 375 41.56 25.88 35.32
C GLY A 375 41.69 24.56 34.55
N LYS A 376 40.57 23.93 34.17
CA LYS A 376 40.51 22.75 33.27
C LYS A 376 40.00 23.19 31.93
N ARG A 377 40.73 22.85 30.87
CA ARG A 377 40.37 23.08 29.49
C ARG A 377 39.51 21.92 28.94
N PHE A 378 38.40 22.28 28.34
CA PHE A 378 37.50 21.37 27.62
C PHE A 378 37.42 21.84 26.17
N ASP A 379 37.64 20.93 25.23
CA ASP A 379 37.37 21.19 23.83
C ASP A 379 35.91 20.78 23.57
N VAL A 380 35.05 21.75 23.28
CA VAL A 380 33.61 21.59 23.07
C VAL A 380 33.34 21.72 21.58
N VAL A 381 32.76 20.70 20.98
CA VAL A 381 32.26 20.73 19.60
C VAL A 381 30.82 21.26 19.67
N VAL A 382 30.59 22.41 19.01
CA VAL A 382 29.23 22.97 18.87
C VAL A 382 28.72 22.57 17.48
N GLU A 383 27.80 21.65 17.42
CA GLU A 383 27.00 21.36 16.24
C GLU A 383 25.95 22.49 16.16
N ASP A 384 25.73 23.09 15.02
CA ASP A 384 24.82 24.23 14.79
C ASP A 384 25.35 25.65 15.05
N GLY A 385 26.61 25.92 14.96
CA GLY A 385 27.19 27.28 14.92
C GLY A 385 26.58 28.34 15.84
N LEU A 386 27.36 29.03 16.61
CA LEU A 386 26.90 30.16 17.42
C LEU A 386 26.37 31.33 16.54
N PRO A 387 25.27 32.00 16.92
CA PRO A 387 24.76 33.15 16.18
C PRO A 387 25.83 34.24 16.07
N ARG A 388 26.32 34.50 14.84
CA ARG A 388 27.30 35.53 14.55
C ARG A 388 26.66 36.92 14.63
N THR A 389 27.04 37.71 15.62
CA THR A 389 26.86 39.16 15.57
C THR A 389 27.77 39.75 14.48
N PRO A 390 27.26 40.63 13.59
CA PRO A 390 28.06 41.20 12.54
C PRO A 390 29.10 42.16 13.14
N ARG A 391 30.38 41.83 13.06
CA ARG A 391 31.51 42.73 13.30
C ARG A 391 32.18 43.03 11.98
N GLY A 392 32.18 44.28 11.63
CA GLY A 392 32.78 44.78 10.41
C GLY A 392 34.30 44.68 10.38
N GLY A 393 34.84 44.52 9.19
CA GLY A 393 36.07 45.16 8.68
C GLY A 393 37.37 44.37 8.81
N ASP A 394 37.80 43.94 7.65
CA ASP A 394 39.16 44.03 7.08
C ASP A 394 40.29 43.05 7.42
N ALA A 395 40.76 42.54 6.32
CA ALA A 395 42.16 42.43 5.83
C ALA A 395 42.95 41.13 6.06
N SER A 396 43.10 40.45 4.93
CA SER A 396 44.33 39.96 4.31
C SER A 396 45.23 38.93 5.02
N GLY A 397 45.54 37.89 4.24
CA GLY A 397 46.91 37.42 4.14
C GLY A 397 47.22 35.93 4.18
N ARG A 398 47.32 35.34 3.00
CA ARG A 398 48.34 34.36 2.56
C ARG A 398 48.68 33.10 3.37
N SER A 399 48.45 31.97 2.72
CA SER A 399 49.42 31.09 2.01
C SER A 399 50.01 29.92 2.79
N GLY A 400 49.99 28.77 2.12
CA GLY A 400 50.97 27.68 2.13
C GLY A 400 50.49 26.45 2.90
N GLY A 401 50.24 25.30 2.30
CA GLY A 401 51.10 24.53 1.48
C GLY A 401 51.49 23.25 2.18
N GLY A 402 51.24 22.11 1.57
CA GLY A 402 51.92 20.83 1.82
C GLY A 402 51.09 19.78 2.54
N SER A 403 50.59 18.82 1.85
CA SER A 403 51.19 17.62 1.24
C SER A 403 51.25 16.42 2.18
N SER A 404 50.63 15.39 1.73
CA SER A 404 51.04 14.00 1.66
C SER A 404 50.74 13.01 2.77
N GLY A 405 50.12 11.97 2.33
CA GLY A 405 50.41 10.55 2.54
C GLY A 405 49.40 9.86 3.46
N GLY A 406 48.66 8.90 3.03
CA GLY A 406 49.00 7.71 2.26
C GLY A 406 48.65 6.48 3.08
N GLY A 407 47.94 5.57 2.51
CA GLY A 407 47.83 4.19 2.93
C GLY A 407 46.37 3.75 3.11
N SER A 408 45.77 3.16 2.09
CA SER A 408 45.73 1.76 1.67
C SER A 408 45.07 0.88 2.75
N SER A 409 44.07 0.09 2.60
CA SER A 409 43.64 -0.76 1.46
C SER A 409 42.54 -1.66 1.97
N GLY A 410 41.64 -2.04 1.13
CA GLY A 410 40.74 -3.14 1.36
C GLY A 410 39.63 -3.15 0.29
N SER A 411 40.02 -3.40 -0.95
CA SER A 411 39.09 -3.66 -2.04
C SER A 411 38.57 -5.07 -1.88
N ALA A 412 37.27 -5.27 -1.79
CA ALA A 412 36.58 -6.44 -2.26
C ALA A 412 36.22 -6.20 -3.74
N PRO A 413 36.23 -7.19 -4.62
CA PRO A 413 36.13 -6.99 -6.05
C PRO A 413 34.69 -6.62 -6.44
N ALA A 414 34.56 -5.50 -7.12
CA ALA A 414 33.43 -5.23 -7.97
C ALA A 414 33.39 -6.27 -9.09
N ASP A 415 32.36 -7.07 -9.12
CA ASP A 415 32.05 -7.89 -10.26
C ASP A 415 31.69 -6.96 -11.42
N VAL A 416 32.50 -7.13 -12.48
CA VAL A 416 32.31 -6.48 -13.76
C VAL A 416 31.02 -7.03 -14.35
N ALA A 417 29.99 -6.20 -14.50
CA ALA A 417 28.81 -6.53 -15.27
C ALA A 417 29.25 -7.01 -16.65
N ALA A 418 29.09 -8.29 -16.92
CA ALA A 418 29.32 -8.86 -18.23
C ALA A 418 28.27 -8.24 -19.18
N SER A 419 28.74 -7.70 -20.32
CA SER A 419 27.87 -7.27 -21.42
C SER A 419 27.00 -8.46 -21.81
N GLY A 420 25.65 -8.37 -21.58
CA GLY A 420 24.70 -9.44 -21.86
C GLY A 420 24.08 -10.11 -20.62
N ALA A 421 24.33 -9.62 -19.39
CA ALA A 421 23.68 -10.12 -18.21
C ALA A 421 22.27 -9.47 -18.04
N ILE A 422 21.23 -10.29 -17.88
CA ILE A 422 19.90 -9.88 -17.44
C ILE A 422 19.89 -10.01 -15.92
N THR A 423 19.63 -8.93 -15.23
CA THR A 423 19.69 -8.86 -13.76
C THR A 423 18.30 -8.61 -13.18
N ALA A 424 18.10 -9.00 -11.94
CA ALA A 424 16.86 -8.69 -11.20
C ALA A 424 16.73 -7.17 -11.01
N GLU A 425 15.62 -6.61 -11.47
CA GLU A 425 15.29 -5.19 -11.29
C GLU A 425 14.78 -4.90 -9.87
N MET A 426 14.39 -5.95 -9.14
CA MET A 426 13.91 -5.88 -7.77
C MET A 426 14.24 -7.16 -7.04
N GLN A 427 14.27 -7.10 -5.72
CA GLN A 427 14.39 -8.27 -4.85
C GLN A 427 13.11 -9.11 -4.90
N GLY A 428 13.27 -10.43 -4.95
CA GLY A 428 12.13 -11.35 -4.99
C GLY A 428 12.53 -12.81 -4.91
N THR A 429 11.54 -13.67 -5.11
CA THR A 429 11.74 -15.12 -5.24
C THR A 429 11.49 -15.53 -6.68
N VAL A 430 12.37 -16.31 -7.25
CA VAL A 430 12.20 -16.87 -8.62
C VAL A 430 11.05 -17.86 -8.60
N LEU A 431 9.93 -17.54 -9.24
CA LEU A 431 8.78 -18.45 -9.35
C LEU A 431 8.96 -19.45 -10.47
N SER A 432 9.49 -19.03 -11.60
CA SER A 432 9.75 -19.90 -12.72
C SER A 432 10.89 -19.36 -13.59
N VAL A 433 11.58 -20.26 -14.28
CA VAL A 433 12.59 -19.94 -15.29
C VAL A 433 12.10 -20.50 -16.62
N ALA A 434 11.94 -19.61 -17.61
CA ALA A 434 11.34 -19.93 -18.91
C ALA A 434 12.37 -20.35 -19.98
N VAL A 435 13.68 -20.25 -19.69
CA VAL A 435 14.75 -20.49 -20.65
C VAL A 435 15.82 -21.45 -20.12
N GLU A 436 16.47 -22.18 -21.01
CA GLU A 436 17.59 -23.07 -20.71
C GLU A 436 18.87 -22.63 -21.47
N PRO A 437 20.07 -22.96 -20.97
CA PRO A 437 21.30 -22.68 -21.69
C PRO A 437 21.31 -23.25 -23.12
N GLY A 438 21.48 -22.40 -24.12
CA GLY A 438 21.43 -22.72 -25.52
C GLY A 438 20.17 -22.27 -26.26
N ASP A 439 19.18 -21.72 -25.56
CA ASP A 439 17.97 -21.16 -26.17
C ASP A 439 18.27 -19.81 -26.85
N GLU A 440 17.61 -19.55 -27.99
CA GLU A 440 17.65 -18.24 -28.67
C GLU A 440 16.48 -17.41 -28.14
N VAL A 441 16.74 -16.19 -27.65
CA VAL A 441 15.73 -15.23 -27.17
C VAL A 441 15.82 -13.93 -27.96
N ALA A 442 14.67 -13.31 -28.18
CA ALA A 442 14.57 -11.97 -28.76
C ALA A 442 14.29 -10.92 -27.67
N ALA A 443 14.64 -9.67 -27.94
CA ALA A 443 14.31 -8.57 -27.03
C ALA A 443 12.80 -8.51 -26.76
N GLY A 444 12.41 -8.59 -25.48
CA GLY A 444 11.02 -8.66 -25.03
C GLY A 444 10.51 -10.06 -24.69
N ASP A 445 11.27 -11.12 -24.98
CA ASP A 445 10.89 -12.48 -24.59
C ASP A 445 11.06 -12.67 -23.06
N GLY A 446 10.08 -13.29 -22.41
CA GLY A 446 10.12 -13.60 -20.97
C GLY A 446 11.19 -14.66 -20.67
N VAL A 447 12.09 -14.38 -19.73
CA VAL A 447 13.18 -15.29 -19.36
C VAL A 447 13.01 -15.93 -18.00
N CYS A 448 12.39 -15.22 -17.05
CA CYS A 448 11.95 -15.78 -15.77
C CYS A 448 10.85 -14.91 -15.15
N VAL A 449 10.19 -15.44 -14.10
CA VAL A 449 9.17 -14.74 -13.32
C VAL A 449 9.66 -14.62 -11.89
N LEU A 450 9.67 -13.39 -11.37
CA LEU A 450 9.99 -13.09 -9.98
C LEU A 450 8.72 -12.75 -9.19
N GLU A 451 8.54 -13.35 -8.03
CA GLU A 451 7.57 -12.89 -7.05
C GLU A 451 8.22 -11.84 -6.15
N ALA A 452 7.78 -10.61 -6.26
CA ALA A 452 8.14 -9.53 -5.36
C ALA A 452 6.88 -8.90 -4.79
N MET A 453 6.81 -8.70 -3.47
CA MET A 453 5.66 -8.11 -2.76
C MET A 453 4.31 -8.76 -3.09
N LYS A 454 4.26 -10.10 -3.25
CA LYS A 454 3.07 -10.88 -3.63
C LYS A 454 2.54 -10.59 -5.04
N MET A 455 3.38 -10.02 -5.90
CA MET A 455 3.11 -9.83 -7.32
C MET A 455 4.14 -10.58 -8.14
N GLU A 456 3.66 -11.19 -9.22
CA GLU A 456 4.52 -11.84 -10.21
C GLU A 456 5.00 -10.80 -11.22
N ASN A 457 6.31 -10.70 -11.41
CA ASN A 457 6.93 -9.79 -12.34
C ASN A 457 7.69 -10.59 -13.39
N ASP A 458 7.31 -10.41 -14.66
CA ASP A 458 7.99 -11.02 -15.78
C ASP A 458 9.31 -10.30 -16.04
N VAL A 459 10.42 -11.02 -15.99
CA VAL A 459 11.73 -10.52 -16.43
C VAL A 459 11.90 -10.87 -17.89
N VAL A 460 12.14 -9.85 -18.71
CA VAL A 460 12.26 -10.01 -20.17
C VAL A 460 13.69 -9.80 -20.67
N ALA A 461 14.03 -10.42 -21.77
CA ALA A 461 15.30 -10.19 -22.43
C ALA A 461 15.39 -8.74 -22.94
N SER A 462 16.46 -8.03 -22.58
CA SER A 462 16.70 -6.65 -23.03
C SER A 462 17.25 -6.55 -24.45
N THR A 463 17.83 -7.64 -24.96
CA THR A 463 18.44 -7.75 -26.29
C THR A 463 18.26 -9.14 -26.86
N ASP A 464 18.37 -9.29 -28.20
CA ASP A 464 18.44 -10.58 -28.85
C ASP A 464 19.77 -11.28 -28.46
N GLY A 465 19.75 -12.60 -28.27
CA GLY A 465 20.94 -13.37 -27.92
C GLY A 465 20.66 -14.83 -27.68
N THR A 466 21.74 -15.59 -27.42
CA THR A 466 21.65 -17.01 -27.02
C THR A 466 21.91 -17.10 -25.51
N VAL A 467 21.09 -17.83 -24.76
CA VAL A 467 21.27 -18.05 -23.32
C VAL A 467 22.56 -18.82 -23.05
N ALA A 468 23.56 -18.17 -22.46
CA ALA A 468 24.83 -18.77 -22.09
C ALA A 468 24.74 -19.53 -20.75
N SER A 469 24.06 -18.95 -19.76
CA SER A 469 23.86 -19.59 -18.46
C SER A 469 22.66 -19.00 -17.74
N VAL A 470 22.04 -19.78 -16.86
CA VAL A 470 20.99 -19.41 -15.94
C VAL A 470 21.47 -19.74 -14.53
N PRO A 471 21.99 -18.76 -13.79
CA PRO A 471 22.58 -19.00 -12.46
C PRO A 471 21.55 -19.16 -11.35
N VAL A 472 20.26 -18.96 -11.62
CA VAL A 472 19.16 -19.06 -10.64
C VAL A 472 18.23 -20.24 -10.95
N ALA A 473 17.52 -20.72 -9.93
CA ALA A 473 16.55 -21.79 -10.03
C ALA A 473 15.21 -21.38 -9.36
N GLU A 474 14.14 -22.06 -9.72
CA GLU A 474 12.84 -21.90 -9.07
C GLU A 474 12.93 -22.06 -7.54
N GLY A 475 12.44 -21.08 -6.81
CA GLY A 475 12.50 -21.00 -5.33
C GLY A 475 13.70 -20.26 -4.78
N ASP A 476 14.65 -19.81 -5.62
CA ASP A 476 15.79 -19.00 -5.16
C ASP A 476 15.35 -17.57 -4.83
N SER A 477 15.87 -17.01 -3.74
CA SER A 477 15.74 -15.59 -3.42
C SER A 477 16.87 -14.82 -4.12
N VAL A 478 16.52 -13.71 -4.78
CA VAL A 478 17.44 -12.84 -5.51
C VAL A 478 17.32 -11.40 -5.02
N ASP A 479 18.43 -10.70 -4.94
CA ASP A 479 18.49 -9.27 -4.64
C ASP A 479 18.51 -8.44 -5.93
N MET A 480 18.13 -7.16 -5.83
CA MET A 480 18.21 -6.23 -6.95
C MET A 480 19.67 -6.16 -7.49
N GLY A 481 19.83 -6.44 -8.78
CA GLY A 481 21.14 -6.50 -9.44
C GLY A 481 21.74 -7.90 -9.54
N ASP A 482 21.13 -8.92 -8.92
CA ASP A 482 21.58 -10.30 -9.09
C ASP A 482 21.37 -10.77 -10.53
N THR A 483 22.32 -11.53 -11.04
CA THR A 483 22.26 -12.04 -12.41
C THR A 483 21.30 -13.22 -12.50
N LEU A 484 20.26 -13.07 -13.32
CA LEU A 484 19.24 -14.09 -13.56
C LEU A 484 19.56 -14.96 -14.78
N VAL A 485 19.95 -14.31 -15.89
CA VAL A 485 20.28 -14.97 -17.15
C VAL A 485 21.48 -14.24 -17.78
N VAL A 486 22.38 -14.97 -18.40
CA VAL A 486 23.50 -14.42 -19.17
C VAL A 486 23.31 -14.78 -20.63
N LEU A 487 23.29 -13.76 -21.49
CA LEU A 487 23.22 -13.92 -22.95
C LEU A 487 24.61 -13.83 -23.57
N GLU A 488 24.83 -14.62 -24.63
CA GLU A 488 25.96 -14.48 -25.57
C GLU A 488 25.44 -13.89 -26.89
N GLU A 489 26.24 -12.97 -27.52
CA GLU A 489 25.91 -12.39 -28.84
C GLU A 489 25.93 -13.43 -29.96
#